data_9ef670bd9eebed92d38f71c4668d828f
#
_entry.id   9ef670bd9eebed92d38f71c4668d828f
#
_cell.length_a   1.000
_cell.length_b   1.000
_cell.length_c   1.000
_cell.angle_alpha   90.00
_cell.angle_beta   90.00
_cell.angle_gamma   90.00
#
_symmetry.space_group_name_H-M   'P 1'
#
loop_
_entity.id
_entity.type
_entity.pdbx_description
1 polymer ?
#
loop_
_entity_poly.entity_id
_entity_poly.type
_entity_poly.pdbx_seq_one_letter_code
_entity_poly.pdbx_strand_id
1 'polypeptide(L)'
;MLDDHQARGYLAHRLMLSPPAEQHPDDLRALTRHVMGELERDKGQTLHWVAVEHRNTAHPHVHVLLCGGGERGDAVREVRLDRRDHAQIKEDGVEYCRLAGRIQTGWDAALARAVAEHDRAEMRSDLADRDR
;
A
#
# COMPACT_ATOMS: atom_id res chain seq x y z
N MET A 1 -7.32 -17.69 -2.05
CA MET A 1 -7.44 -16.51 -1.17
C MET A 1 -8.57 -15.58 -1.60
N LEU A 2 -8.57 -15.08 -2.84
CA LEU A 2 -9.67 -14.27 -3.37
C LEU A 2 -11.01 -15.02 -3.34
N ASP A 3 -10.99 -16.28 -3.73
CA ASP A 3 -12.21 -17.09 -3.85
C ASP A 3 -12.91 -17.29 -2.51
N ASP A 4 -12.16 -17.54 -1.44
CA ASP A 4 -12.72 -17.73 -0.10
C ASP A 4 -13.40 -16.46 0.41
N HIS A 5 -12.79 -15.31 0.18
CA HIS A 5 -13.34 -14.04 0.65
C HIS A 5 -14.57 -13.63 -0.15
N GLN A 6 -14.59 -13.91 -1.45
CA GLN A 6 -15.76 -13.65 -2.28
C GLN A 6 -16.92 -14.59 -1.98
N ALA A 7 -16.63 -15.84 -1.65
CA ALA A 7 -17.65 -16.81 -1.28
C ALA A 7 -18.44 -16.36 -0.05
N ARG A 8 -17.90 -15.46 0.78
CA ARG A 8 -18.59 -14.89 1.94
C ARG A 8 -19.43 -13.66 1.60
N GLY A 9 -19.52 -13.28 0.31
CA GLY A 9 -20.34 -12.17 -0.13
C GLY A 9 -19.68 -10.80 -0.03
N TYR A 10 -18.39 -10.73 0.26
CA TYR A 10 -17.66 -9.48 0.34
C TYR A 10 -17.15 -9.07 -1.05
N LEU A 11 -17.41 -7.82 -1.42
CA LEU A 11 -16.97 -7.29 -2.70
C LEU A 11 -15.51 -6.85 -2.65
N ALA A 12 -14.77 -7.14 -3.73
CA ALA A 12 -13.41 -6.67 -3.88
C ALA A 12 -13.39 -5.18 -4.20
N HIS A 13 -12.30 -4.51 -3.83
CA HIS A 13 -12.07 -3.10 -4.12
C HIS A 13 -10.97 -2.95 -5.18
N ARG A 14 -11.17 -2.02 -6.09
CA ARG A 14 -10.13 -1.62 -7.05
C ARG A 14 -9.58 -0.27 -6.66
N LEU A 15 -8.27 -0.20 -6.55
CA LEU A 15 -7.58 1.05 -6.26
C LEU A 15 -6.57 1.32 -7.37
N MET A 16 -6.33 2.59 -7.66
CA MET A 16 -5.30 2.98 -8.60
C MET A 16 -4.38 4.00 -7.94
N LEU A 17 -3.09 3.70 -7.94
CA LEU A 17 -2.07 4.61 -7.43
C LEU A 17 -1.36 5.22 -8.63
N SER A 18 -1.51 6.53 -8.82
CA SER A 18 -0.95 7.26 -9.95
C SER A 18 -0.22 8.51 -9.45
N PRO A 19 1.05 8.38 -9.07
CA PRO A 19 1.80 9.55 -8.59
C PRO A 19 2.04 10.55 -9.72
N PRO A 20 2.08 11.86 -9.42
CA PRO A 20 2.38 12.87 -10.42
C PRO A 20 3.79 12.70 -10.98
N ALA A 21 3.97 13.07 -12.25
CA ALA A 21 5.23 12.84 -12.97
C ALA A 21 6.44 13.47 -12.28
N GLU A 22 6.27 14.66 -11.70
CA GLU A 22 7.35 15.39 -11.02
C GLU A 22 7.74 14.82 -9.66
N GLN A 23 6.92 13.94 -9.10
CA GLN A 23 7.15 13.28 -7.80
C GLN A 23 7.16 11.77 -7.93
N HIS A 24 7.30 11.27 -9.14
CA HIS A 24 7.17 9.85 -9.42
C HIS A 24 8.33 9.06 -8.82
N PRO A 25 8.08 8.11 -7.92
CA PRO A 25 9.14 7.26 -7.39
C PRO A 25 9.59 6.24 -8.42
N ASP A 26 10.86 5.88 -8.41
CA ASP A 26 11.40 4.84 -9.28
C ASP A 26 10.80 3.47 -8.97
N ASP A 27 10.50 3.21 -7.70
CA ASP A 27 9.98 1.93 -7.24
C ASP A 27 8.50 2.05 -6.86
N LEU A 28 7.63 1.71 -7.81
CA LEU A 28 6.18 1.69 -7.58
C LEU A 28 5.75 0.56 -6.65
N ARG A 29 6.54 -0.50 -6.54
CA ARG A 29 6.24 -1.59 -5.59
C ARG A 29 6.41 -1.11 -4.17
N ALA A 30 7.47 -0.37 -3.89
CA ALA A 30 7.70 0.18 -2.57
C ALA A 30 6.59 1.17 -2.18
N LEU A 31 6.19 2.03 -3.11
CA LEU A 31 5.05 2.93 -2.91
C LEU A 31 3.79 2.14 -2.55
N THR A 32 3.48 1.11 -3.33
CA THR A 32 2.27 0.31 -3.14
C THR A 32 2.28 -0.40 -1.79
N ARG A 33 3.40 -1.02 -1.42
CA ARG A 33 3.54 -1.69 -0.13
C ARG A 33 3.39 -0.73 1.03
N HIS A 34 3.96 0.46 0.91
CA HIS A 34 3.83 1.48 1.95
C HIS A 34 2.38 1.89 2.14
N VAL A 35 1.69 2.23 1.07
CA VAL A 35 0.28 2.68 1.11
C VAL A 35 -0.62 1.56 1.65
N MET A 36 -0.46 0.35 1.15
CA MET A 36 -1.27 -0.79 1.60
C MET A 36 -0.96 -1.19 3.05
N GLY A 37 0.29 -1.06 3.48
CA GLY A 37 0.68 -1.29 4.87
C GLY A 37 0.05 -0.29 5.83
N GLU A 38 0.01 0.99 5.44
CA GLU A 38 -0.67 2.03 6.22
C GLU A 38 -2.17 1.76 6.31
N LEU A 39 -2.79 1.38 5.20
CA LEU A 39 -4.22 1.03 5.18
C LEU A 39 -4.51 -0.13 6.12
N GLU A 40 -3.68 -1.16 6.09
CA GLU A 40 -3.81 -2.33 6.96
C GLU A 40 -3.75 -1.93 8.44
N ARG A 41 -2.82 -1.06 8.81
CA ARG A 41 -2.74 -0.54 10.16
C ARG A 41 -3.96 0.28 10.54
N ASP A 42 -4.41 1.17 9.66
CA ASP A 42 -5.57 2.02 9.92
C ASP A 42 -6.84 1.20 10.12
N LYS A 43 -6.99 0.12 9.37
CA LYS A 43 -8.16 -0.75 9.47
C LYS A 43 -8.07 -1.76 10.62
N GLY A 44 -6.87 -2.05 11.11
CA GLY A 44 -6.68 -3.10 12.11
C GLY A 44 -7.08 -4.48 11.60
N GLN A 45 -6.91 -4.72 10.30
CA GLN A 45 -7.22 -5.98 9.63
C GLN A 45 -6.04 -6.44 8.80
N THR A 46 -5.85 -7.75 8.68
CA THR A 46 -4.94 -8.29 7.68
C THR A 46 -5.60 -8.15 6.32
N LEU A 47 -4.96 -7.45 5.40
CA LEU A 47 -5.49 -7.22 4.07
C LEU A 47 -4.81 -8.14 3.06
N HIS A 48 -5.58 -8.62 2.10
CA HIS A 48 -5.10 -9.48 1.01
C HIS A 48 -5.30 -8.73 -0.30
N TRP A 49 -4.22 -8.55 -1.05
CA TRP A 49 -4.26 -7.77 -2.27
C TRP A 49 -3.22 -8.23 -3.27
N VAL A 50 -3.47 -7.93 -4.52
CA VAL A 50 -2.52 -8.08 -5.62
C VAL A 50 -2.43 -6.77 -6.36
N ALA A 51 -1.29 -6.49 -6.98
CA ALA A 51 -1.07 -5.25 -7.70
C ALA A 51 -0.35 -5.52 -9.01
N VAL A 52 -0.67 -4.70 -10.02
CA VAL A 52 -0.04 -4.76 -11.34
C VAL A 52 0.46 -3.36 -11.70
N GLU A 53 1.73 -3.26 -12.03
CA GLU A 53 2.32 -2.02 -12.52
C GLU A 53 2.09 -1.86 -14.02
N HIS A 54 1.71 -0.66 -14.41
CA HIS A 54 1.65 -0.24 -15.82
C HIS A 54 2.68 0.86 -16.05
N ARG A 55 3.82 0.50 -16.65
CA ARG A 55 4.93 1.44 -16.87
C ARG A 55 5.05 1.90 -18.32
N ASN A 56 4.41 1.23 -19.26
CA ASN A 56 4.48 1.54 -20.68
C ASN A 56 3.45 2.59 -21.12
N THR A 57 3.15 3.52 -20.25
CA THR A 57 2.23 4.63 -20.50
C THR A 57 2.92 5.96 -20.17
N ALA A 58 2.33 7.07 -20.59
CA ALA A 58 2.83 8.40 -20.26
C ALA A 58 2.80 8.67 -18.74
N HIS A 59 1.91 8.01 -18.02
CA HIS A 59 1.74 8.15 -16.57
C HIS A 59 1.76 6.77 -15.93
N PRO A 60 2.94 6.25 -15.57
CA PRO A 60 3.02 4.97 -14.88
C PRO A 60 2.16 4.93 -13.63
N HIS A 61 1.48 3.83 -13.43
CA HIS A 61 0.53 3.67 -12.33
C HIS A 61 0.42 2.21 -11.90
N VAL A 62 -0.21 2.00 -10.75
CA VAL A 62 -0.41 0.67 -10.18
C VAL A 62 -1.91 0.45 -9.99
N HIS A 63 -2.41 -0.67 -10.48
CA HIS A 63 -3.74 -1.15 -10.15
C HIS A 63 -3.65 -2.13 -9.01
N VAL A 64 -4.41 -1.90 -7.95
CA VAL A 64 -4.50 -2.78 -6.79
C VAL A 64 -5.88 -3.40 -6.73
N LEU A 65 -5.93 -4.72 -6.62
CA LEU A 65 -7.16 -5.44 -6.32
C LEU A 65 -7.09 -5.90 -4.88
N LEU A 66 -7.95 -5.34 -4.04
CA LEU A 66 -8.03 -5.63 -2.61
C LEU A 66 -9.20 -6.56 -2.35
N CYS A 67 -8.95 -7.68 -1.70
CA CYS A 67 -10.01 -8.60 -1.30
C CYS A 67 -11.00 -7.91 -0.38
N GLY A 68 -12.27 -8.21 -0.55
CA GLY A 68 -13.34 -7.60 0.25
C GLY A 68 -13.41 -8.08 1.69
N GLY A 69 -12.69 -9.14 2.04
CA GLY A 69 -12.59 -9.63 3.40
C GLY A 69 -11.15 -9.57 3.92
N GLY A 70 -10.99 -9.28 5.20
CA GLY A 70 -9.70 -9.27 5.86
C GLY A 70 -9.83 -9.74 7.29
N GLU A 71 -8.79 -10.38 7.81
CA GLU A 71 -8.81 -10.95 9.15
C GLU A 71 -8.65 -9.87 10.22
N ARG A 72 -9.52 -9.95 11.20
CA ARG A 72 -9.38 -9.18 12.45
C ARG A 72 -9.42 -10.19 13.59
N GLY A 73 -8.25 -10.48 14.17
CA GLY A 73 -8.12 -11.59 15.10
C GLY A 73 -8.38 -12.91 14.38
N ASP A 74 -9.29 -13.72 14.91
CA ASP A 74 -9.60 -15.04 14.37
C ASP A 74 -10.75 -15.04 13.34
N ALA A 75 -11.33 -13.87 13.05
CA ALA A 75 -12.50 -13.76 12.19
C ALA A 75 -12.21 -12.95 10.94
N VAL A 76 -12.79 -13.38 9.83
CA VAL A 76 -12.79 -12.57 8.59
C VAL A 76 -13.93 -11.57 8.68
N ARG A 77 -13.59 -10.30 8.44
CA ARG A 77 -14.55 -9.20 8.43
C ARG A 77 -14.48 -8.48 7.10
N GLU A 78 -15.59 -7.87 6.71
CA GLU A 78 -15.62 -7.03 5.52
C GLU A 78 -14.63 -5.89 5.64
N VAL A 79 -13.87 -5.66 4.56
CA VAL A 79 -13.01 -4.48 4.43
C VAL A 79 -13.84 -3.37 3.82
N ARG A 80 -14.12 -2.33 4.61
CA ARG A 80 -14.90 -1.17 4.16
C ARG A 80 -13.97 -0.01 3.90
N LEU A 81 -14.15 0.63 2.75
CA LEU A 81 -13.41 1.84 2.38
C LEU A 81 -14.39 2.99 2.24
N ASP A 82 -14.24 3.99 3.08
CA ASP A 82 -15.05 5.21 3.02
C ASP A 82 -14.21 6.39 2.48
N ARG A 83 -14.78 7.59 2.49
CA ARG A 83 -14.09 8.78 2.00
C ARG A 83 -12.81 9.08 2.77
N ARG A 84 -12.79 8.83 4.08
CA ARG A 84 -11.61 9.05 4.92
C ARG A 84 -10.49 8.11 4.52
N ASP A 85 -10.82 6.86 4.24
CA ASP A 85 -9.85 5.87 3.81
C ASP A 85 -9.23 6.27 2.47
N HIS A 86 -10.04 6.69 1.51
CA HIS A 86 -9.55 7.16 0.21
C HIS A 86 -8.67 8.40 0.36
N ALA A 87 -9.06 9.34 1.20
CA ALA A 87 -8.27 10.55 1.47
C ALA A 87 -6.94 10.19 2.12
N GLN A 88 -6.95 9.25 3.07
CA GLN A 88 -5.73 8.81 3.75
C GLN A 88 -4.79 8.07 2.82
N ILE A 89 -5.32 7.21 1.95
CA ILE A 89 -4.53 6.52 0.92
C ILE A 89 -3.81 7.54 0.04
N LYS A 90 -4.51 8.56 -0.41
CA LYS A 90 -3.94 9.63 -1.23
C LYS A 90 -2.85 10.37 -0.48
N GLU A 91 -3.10 10.73 0.76
CA GLU A 91 -2.14 11.46 1.59
C GLU A 91 -0.87 10.64 1.85
N ASP A 92 -1.02 9.37 2.17
CA ASP A 92 0.10 8.45 2.39
C ASP A 92 0.95 8.33 1.12
N GLY A 93 0.31 8.24 -0.03
CA GLY A 93 1.00 8.18 -1.32
C GLY A 93 1.75 9.47 -1.64
N VAL A 94 1.13 10.62 -1.42
CA VAL A 94 1.75 11.93 -1.63
C VAL A 94 2.97 12.10 -0.72
N GLU A 95 2.83 11.75 0.54
CA GLU A 95 3.92 11.84 1.51
C GLU A 95 5.10 10.94 1.13
N TYR A 96 4.81 9.70 0.73
CA TYR A 96 5.85 8.78 0.26
C TYR A 96 6.59 9.33 -0.94
N CYS A 97 5.88 9.85 -1.94
CA CYS A 97 6.49 10.42 -3.14
C CYS A 97 7.36 11.63 -2.82
N ARG A 98 6.91 12.46 -1.88
CA ARG A 98 7.68 13.63 -1.44
C ARG A 98 9.00 13.22 -0.79
N LEU A 99 8.98 12.21 0.08
CA LEU A 99 10.18 11.69 0.71
C LEU A 99 11.12 11.03 -0.31
N ALA A 100 10.58 10.24 -1.22
CA ALA A 100 11.36 9.61 -2.28
C ALA A 100 12.01 10.66 -3.20
N GLY A 101 11.28 11.74 -3.51
CA GLY A 101 11.82 12.84 -4.29
C GLY A 101 13.01 13.53 -3.62
N ARG A 102 12.96 13.72 -2.32
CA ARG A 102 14.08 14.25 -1.56
C ARG A 102 15.31 13.36 -1.62
N ILE A 103 15.12 12.07 -1.52
CA ILE A 103 16.20 11.08 -1.64
C ILE A 103 16.84 11.16 -3.01
N GLN A 104 16.03 11.22 -4.07
CA GLN A 104 16.51 11.28 -5.45
C GLN A 104 17.30 12.57 -5.73
N THR A 105 16.96 13.65 -5.08
CA THR A 105 17.70 14.91 -5.23
C THR A 105 18.96 14.98 -4.37
N GLY A 106 19.27 13.93 -3.61
CA GLY A 106 20.48 13.88 -2.79
C GLY A 106 20.44 14.79 -1.57
N TRP A 107 19.24 15.17 -1.16
CA TRP A 107 19.06 16.18 -0.11
C TRP A 107 19.57 15.73 1.25
N ASP A 108 19.46 14.44 1.58
CA ASP A 108 19.86 13.96 2.90
C ASP A 108 20.05 12.43 2.90
N ALA A 109 21.30 12.00 2.98
CA ALA A 109 21.64 10.59 3.05
C ALA A 109 21.11 9.91 4.33
N ALA A 110 21.02 10.66 5.43
CA ALA A 110 20.47 10.13 6.68
C ALA A 110 18.97 9.88 6.55
N LEU A 111 18.25 10.78 5.85
CA LEU A 111 16.83 10.59 5.57
C LEU A 111 16.62 9.35 4.68
N ALA A 112 17.46 9.16 3.67
CA ALA A 112 17.40 8.00 2.80
C ALA A 112 17.55 6.71 3.60
N ARG A 113 18.50 6.67 4.51
CA ARG A 113 18.70 5.51 5.39
C ARG A 113 17.52 5.28 6.32
N ALA A 114 16.97 6.34 6.90
CA ALA A 114 15.83 6.25 7.80
C ALA A 114 14.58 5.69 7.09
N VAL A 115 14.31 6.15 5.87
CA VAL A 115 13.19 5.65 5.07
C VAL A 115 13.39 4.17 4.74
N ALA A 116 14.61 3.78 4.31
CA ALA A 116 14.91 2.39 3.99
C ALA A 116 14.79 1.48 5.22
N GLU A 117 15.23 1.94 6.38
CA GLU A 117 15.10 1.18 7.63
C GLU A 117 13.64 1.02 8.05
N HIS A 118 12.84 2.06 7.90
CA HIS A 118 11.42 2.03 8.21
C HIS A 118 10.70 0.99 7.34
N ASP A 119 10.93 1.01 6.04
CA ASP A 119 10.31 0.06 5.12
C ASP A 119 10.72 -1.39 5.42
N ARG A 120 12.00 -1.61 5.73
CA ARG A 120 12.48 -2.95 6.12
C ARG A 120 11.87 -3.43 7.44
N ALA A 121 11.73 -2.54 8.40
CA ALA A 121 11.13 -2.88 9.69
C ALA A 121 9.66 -3.26 9.53
N GLU A 122 8.93 -2.54 8.68
CA GLU A 122 7.53 -2.86 8.38
C GLU A 122 7.40 -4.21 7.69
N MET A 123 8.24 -4.49 6.70
CA MET A 123 8.23 -5.77 6.02
C MET A 123 8.51 -6.94 6.96
N ARG A 124 9.45 -6.77 7.90
CA ARG A 124 9.76 -7.80 8.89
C ARG A 124 8.60 -8.02 9.86
N SER A 125 7.93 -6.95 10.27
CA SER A 125 6.76 -7.02 11.13
C SER A 125 5.63 -7.79 10.46
N ASP A 126 5.35 -7.48 9.20
CA ASP A 126 4.31 -8.15 8.42
C ASP A 126 4.60 -9.64 8.26
N LEU A 127 5.86 -9.99 7.96
CA LEU A 127 6.28 -11.38 7.84
C LEU A 127 6.17 -12.13 9.17
N ALA A 128 6.56 -11.51 10.27
CA ALA A 128 6.44 -12.11 11.60
C ALA A 128 5.00 -12.37 11.98
N ASP A 129 4.09 -11.45 11.66
CA ASP A 129 2.66 -11.61 11.93
C ASP A 129 2.03 -12.72 11.09
N ARG A 130 2.52 -12.92 9.86
CA ARG A 130 2.03 -14.00 8.98
C ARG A 130 2.47 -15.39 9.40
N ASP A 131 3.62 -15.50 10.05
CA ASP A 131 4.16 -16.77 10.51
C ASP A 131 3.50 -17.28 11.81
N ARG A 132 2.64 -16.49 12.39
CA ARG A 132 1.87 -16.87 13.57
C ARG A 132 0.47 -17.33 13.19
#